data_dd21b8967f9c45e9ce797cda7a87c991
#
_entry.id   dd21b8967f9c45e9ce797cda7a87c991
#
_cell.length_a   1.000
_cell.length_b   1.000
_cell.length_c   1.000
_cell.angle_alpha   90.00
_cell.angle_beta   90.00
_cell.angle_gamma   90.00
#
_symmetry.space_group_name_H-M   'P 1'
#
loop_
_entity.id
_entity.type
_entity.pdbx_description
1 polymer ?
#
loop_
_entity_poly.entity_id
_entity_poly.type
_entity_poly.pdbx_seq_one_letter_code
_entity_poly.pdbx_strand_id
1 'polypeptide(L)'
;MVATEPPNNIDGVSETATDVRPARIFVALRILPDIALTLARYAHGLEQFSVRPVAPVDIHLTLVPPWNELSTDDSVEKLHRVADRFCTFTLIFRHIGYGPEPRHPRFLWAECVGSKELADLRTSLLQAFGQADERPFRPHVTLARLRDKGRAIARKHPLDQDLTLTQPIESIELMQSPPPGASGYKVLASVPLAVCL
;
A
#
# COMPACT_ATOMS: atom_id res chain seq x y z
N MET A 1 23.29 -75.08 0.27
CA MET A 1 22.32 -74.17 -0.34
C MET A 1 21.99 -73.14 0.73
N VAL A 2 22.56 -71.95 0.63
CA VAL A 2 22.33 -70.84 1.53
C VAL A 2 21.64 -69.77 0.71
N ALA A 3 20.39 -69.41 1.05
CA ALA A 3 19.61 -68.37 0.43
C ALA A 3 20.02 -67.01 1.05
N THR A 4 20.52 -66.15 0.22
CA THR A 4 20.84 -64.76 0.56
C THR A 4 19.60 -63.89 0.29
N GLU A 5 19.06 -63.26 1.33
CA GLU A 5 18.04 -62.23 1.22
C GLU A 5 18.66 -60.92 0.68
N PRO A 6 17.95 -60.16 -0.17
CA PRO A 6 18.38 -58.83 -0.60
C PRO A 6 18.10 -57.75 0.47
N PRO A 7 18.88 -56.67 0.54
CA PRO A 7 18.71 -55.62 1.51
C PRO A 7 17.48 -54.74 1.21
N ASN A 8 16.76 -54.42 2.27
CA ASN A 8 15.60 -53.58 2.33
C ASN A 8 15.99 -52.12 1.96
N ASN A 9 15.48 -51.63 0.85
CA ASN A 9 15.69 -50.25 0.40
C ASN A 9 14.73 -49.35 1.16
N ILE A 10 15.25 -48.56 2.09
CA ILE A 10 14.47 -47.55 2.81
C ILE A 10 14.39 -46.34 1.86
N ASP A 11 13.24 -46.19 1.19
CA ASP A 11 12.92 -45.04 0.38
C ASP A 11 13.00 -43.77 1.24
N GLY A 12 13.97 -42.93 0.90
CA GLY A 12 14.11 -41.59 1.47
C GLY A 12 12.88 -40.72 1.18
N VAL A 13 12.16 -40.37 2.24
CA VAL A 13 11.14 -39.35 2.18
C VAL A 13 11.83 -38.04 1.78
N SER A 14 11.68 -37.67 0.53
CA SER A 14 12.08 -36.37 0.03
C SER A 14 11.15 -35.33 0.68
N GLU A 15 11.64 -34.68 1.72
CA GLU A 15 11.04 -33.42 2.24
C GLU A 15 11.06 -32.43 1.08
N THR A 16 9.89 -32.20 0.48
CA THR A 16 9.70 -31.10 -0.46
C THR A 16 9.86 -29.80 0.32
N ALA A 17 11.07 -29.23 0.26
CA ALA A 17 11.30 -27.86 0.70
C ALA A 17 10.31 -26.96 -0.07
N THR A 18 9.30 -26.48 0.62
CA THR A 18 8.37 -25.49 0.08
C THR A 18 9.21 -24.25 -0.26
N ASP A 19 9.36 -23.96 -1.54
CA ASP A 19 10.03 -22.75 -2.06
C ASP A 19 9.19 -21.52 -1.62
N VAL A 20 9.42 -21.07 -0.38
CA VAL A 20 8.73 -19.91 0.21
C VAL A 20 9.30 -18.67 -0.45
N ARG A 21 8.62 -18.21 -1.50
CA ARG A 21 9.00 -16.97 -2.16
C ARG A 21 8.58 -15.78 -1.31
N PRO A 22 9.49 -14.79 -1.13
CA PRO A 22 9.17 -13.63 -0.35
C PRO A 22 7.98 -12.88 -0.97
N ALA A 23 7.00 -12.52 -0.14
CA ALA A 23 5.88 -11.68 -0.52
C ALA A 23 6.31 -10.20 -0.49
N ARG A 24 5.95 -9.44 -1.51
CA ARG A 24 6.16 -8.00 -1.49
C ARG A 24 4.99 -7.34 -0.79
N ILE A 25 5.20 -6.94 0.46
CA ILE A 25 4.17 -6.37 1.34
C ILE A 25 4.44 -4.90 1.68
N PHE A 26 3.43 -4.20 2.16
CA PHE A 26 3.50 -2.80 2.60
C PHE A 26 2.38 -2.52 3.61
N VAL A 27 2.49 -1.42 4.37
CA VAL A 27 1.44 -0.98 5.29
C VAL A 27 0.74 0.26 4.74
N ALA A 28 -0.59 0.27 4.79
CA ALA A 28 -1.40 1.34 4.24
C ALA A 28 -2.68 1.61 5.03
N LEU A 29 -3.30 2.76 4.76
CA LEU A 29 -4.68 3.07 5.11
C LEU A 29 -5.55 2.86 3.86
N ARG A 30 -6.61 2.09 3.98
CA ARG A 30 -7.60 1.94 2.92
C ARG A 30 -8.52 3.15 2.88
N ILE A 31 -8.93 3.48 1.66
CA ILE A 31 -9.90 4.56 1.45
C ILE A 31 -11.29 3.95 1.36
N LEU A 32 -12.27 4.56 2.05
CA LEU A 32 -13.66 4.13 2.00
C LEU A 32 -14.18 4.13 0.56
N PRO A 33 -15.01 3.15 0.18
CA PRO A 33 -15.41 2.94 -1.22
C PRO A 33 -16.05 4.16 -1.88
N ASP A 34 -16.89 4.90 -1.18
CA ASP A 34 -17.56 6.11 -1.66
C ASP A 34 -16.57 7.26 -1.92
N ILE A 35 -15.60 7.45 -1.03
CA ILE A 35 -14.52 8.43 -1.18
C ILE A 35 -13.59 8.00 -2.31
N ALA A 36 -13.20 6.73 -2.37
CA ALA A 36 -12.36 6.19 -3.43
C ALA A 36 -13.01 6.34 -4.81
N LEU A 37 -14.31 6.06 -4.94
CA LEU A 37 -15.08 6.29 -6.17
C LEU A 37 -15.13 7.78 -6.55
N THR A 38 -15.31 8.66 -5.57
CA THR A 38 -15.31 10.12 -5.79
C THR A 38 -13.95 10.59 -6.30
N LEU A 39 -12.87 10.16 -5.66
CA LEU A 39 -11.51 10.51 -6.06
C LEU A 39 -11.13 9.91 -7.43
N ALA A 40 -11.54 8.68 -7.74
CA ALA A 40 -11.24 8.04 -9.01
C ALA A 40 -11.82 8.79 -10.22
N ARG A 41 -12.95 9.51 -10.05
CA ARG A 41 -13.56 10.33 -11.14
C ARG A 41 -12.61 11.37 -11.70
N TYR A 42 -11.69 11.90 -10.89
CA TYR A 42 -10.70 12.87 -11.37
C TYR A 42 -9.69 12.26 -12.37
N ALA A 43 -9.55 10.95 -12.39
CA ALA A 43 -8.71 10.26 -13.37
C ALA A 43 -9.43 9.96 -14.70
N HIS A 44 -10.77 10.07 -14.79
CA HIS A 44 -11.52 9.75 -16.01
C HIS A 44 -11.14 10.63 -17.20
N GLY A 45 -10.86 11.92 -16.98
CA GLY A 45 -10.42 12.82 -18.04
C GLY A 45 -9.03 12.48 -18.62
N LEU A 46 -8.30 11.54 -18.01
CA LEU A 46 -6.96 11.13 -18.44
C LEU A 46 -6.96 9.88 -19.32
N GLU A 47 -8.11 9.22 -19.56
CA GLU A 47 -8.20 7.97 -20.32
C GLU A 47 -7.69 8.09 -21.75
N GLN A 48 -7.81 9.28 -22.33
CA GLN A 48 -7.28 9.61 -23.66
C GLN A 48 -5.74 9.68 -23.73
N PHE A 49 -5.07 9.67 -22.58
CA PHE A 49 -3.62 9.70 -22.49
C PHE A 49 -3.07 8.34 -22.09
N SER A 50 -1.79 8.10 -22.35
CA SER A 50 -1.12 6.86 -21.93
C SER A 50 -0.84 6.88 -20.42
N VAL A 51 -1.91 6.77 -19.61
CA VAL A 51 -1.86 6.70 -18.14
C VAL A 51 -2.37 5.34 -17.67
N ARG A 52 -2.03 4.99 -16.43
CA ARG A 52 -2.57 3.83 -15.74
C ARG A 52 -3.41 4.32 -14.56
N PRO A 53 -4.73 4.40 -14.67
CA PRO A 53 -5.61 4.69 -13.55
C PRO A 53 -5.44 3.64 -12.45
N VAL A 54 -5.65 4.04 -11.20
CA VAL A 54 -5.75 3.14 -10.04
C VAL A 54 -7.21 2.79 -9.87
N ALA A 55 -7.52 1.49 -9.78
CA ALA A 55 -8.88 1.05 -9.51
C ALA A 55 -9.34 1.57 -8.14
N PRO A 56 -10.61 1.98 -7.96
CA PRO A 56 -11.09 2.52 -6.69
C PRO A 56 -10.78 1.61 -5.49
N VAL A 57 -10.92 0.31 -5.63
CA VAL A 57 -10.61 -0.69 -4.59
C VAL A 57 -9.13 -0.71 -4.19
N ASP A 58 -8.24 -0.25 -5.06
CA ASP A 58 -6.79 -0.21 -4.88
C ASP A 58 -6.29 1.16 -4.39
N ILE A 59 -7.17 2.15 -4.25
CA ILE A 59 -6.79 3.48 -3.74
C ILE A 59 -6.51 3.38 -2.24
N HIS A 60 -5.29 3.75 -1.85
CA HIS A 60 -4.80 3.68 -0.47
C HIS A 60 -3.77 4.76 -0.20
N LEU A 61 -3.54 5.08 1.07
CA LEU A 61 -2.44 5.91 1.54
C LEU A 61 -1.34 5.00 2.10
N THR A 62 -0.18 4.98 1.49
CA THR A 62 0.96 4.17 1.94
C THR A 62 1.62 4.79 3.18
N LEU A 63 1.76 4.01 4.25
CA LEU A 63 2.47 4.37 5.47
C LEU A 63 3.90 3.84 5.49
N VAL A 64 4.08 2.56 5.17
CA VAL A 64 5.39 1.93 5.02
C VAL A 64 5.56 1.48 3.58
N PRO A 65 6.62 1.93 2.88
CA PRO A 65 6.88 1.52 1.50
C PRO A 65 7.01 0.00 1.34
N PRO A 66 6.74 -0.57 0.15
CA PRO A 66 6.81 -2.01 -0.06
C PRO A 66 8.21 -2.59 0.15
N TRP A 67 8.28 -3.69 0.91
CA TRP A 67 9.47 -4.53 1.10
C TRP A 67 9.16 -6.01 0.83
N ASN A 68 10.20 -6.85 0.75
CA ASN A 68 10.06 -8.29 0.62
C ASN A 68 10.09 -8.94 2.00
N GLU A 69 9.12 -9.80 2.28
CA GLU A 69 8.95 -10.46 3.57
C GLU A 69 8.74 -11.97 3.38
N LEU A 70 9.40 -12.77 4.19
CA LEU A 70 9.27 -14.24 4.20
C LEU A 70 8.15 -14.70 5.12
N SER A 71 7.98 -14.05 6.29
CA SER A 71 6.95 -14.37 7.28
C SER A 71 5.93 -13.25 7.38
N THR A 72 4.72 -13.48 6.89
CA THR A 72 3.62 -12.50 7.03
C THR A 72 3.04 -12.51 8.44
N ASP A 73 3.14 -13.60 9.19
CA ASP A 73 2.59 -13.73 10.53
C ASP A 73 3.31 -12.81 11.53
N ASP A 74 4.65 -12.79 11.50
CA ASP A 74 5.44 -11.86 12.30
C ASP A 74 5.11 -10.40 11.98
N SER A 75 4.84 -10.12 10.70
CA SER A 75 4.43 -8.80 10.25
C SER A 75 3.05 -8.40 10.78
N VAL A 76 2.11 -9.33 10.86
CA VAL A 76 0.78 -9.11 11.46
C VAL A 76 0.90 -8.82 12.95
N GLU A 77 1.71 -9.59 13.68
CA GLU A 77 1.95 -9.34 15.12
C GLU A 77 2.57 -7.96 15.39
N LYS A 78 3.55 -7.55 14.55
CA LYS A 78 4.12 -6.20 14.64
C LYS A 78 3.07 -5.13 14.39
N LEU A 79 2.18 -5.35 13.41
CA LEU A 79 1.10 -4.43 13.09
C LEU A 79 0.16 -4.24 14.27
N HIS A 80 -0.26 -5.33 14.94
CA HIS A 80 -1.09 -5.29 16.15
C HIS A 80 -0.43 -4.47 17.26
N ARG A 81 0.84 -4.76 17.57
CA ARG A 81 1.59 -4.03 18.62
C ARG A 81 1.70 -2.53 18.38
N VAL A 82 1.70 -2.10 17.13
CA VAL A 82 1.68 -0.67 16.80
C VAL A 82 0.26 -0.14 16.90
N ALA A 83 -0.73 -0.81 16.31
CA ALA A 83 -2.11 -0.37 16.28
C ALA A 83 -2.71 -0.13 17.68
N ASP A 84 -2.41 -1.00 18.64
CA ASP A 84 -2.87 -0.90 20.04
C ASP A 84 -2.45 0.41 20.75
N ARG A 85 -1.47 1.12 20.20
CA ARG A 85 -0.92 2.35 20.76
C ARG A 85 -1.47 3.62 20.13
N PHE A 86 -2.28 3.50 19.09
CA PHE A 86 -2.82 4.62 18.33
C PHE A 86 -4.34 4.60 18.34
N CYS A 87 -4.91 5.78 18.55
CA CYS A 87 -6.37 5.97 18.51
C CYS A 87 -6.83 6.17 17.07
N THR A 88 -8.12 5.92 16.85
CA THR A 88 -8.81 6.34 15.62
C THR A 88 -8.65 7.84 15.40
N PHE A 89 -8.52 8.27 14.16
CA PHE A 89 -8.36 9.67 13.79
C PHE A 89 -9.04 9.98 12.46
N THR A 90 -9.11 11.26 12.08
CA THR A 90 -9.70 11.67 10.81
C THR A 90 -8.61 11.99 9.78
N LEU A 91 -8.66 11.33 8.62
CA LEU A 91 -7.89 11.69 7.44
C LEU A 91 -8.63 12.78 6.66
N ILE A 92 -7.93 13.86 6.32
CA ILE A 92 -8.49 15.00 5.59
C ILE A 92 -7.79 15.08 4.25
N PHE A 93 -8.55 14.97 3.16
CA PHE A 93 -8.07 15.23 1.80
C PHE A 93 -8.23 16.71 1.52
N ARG A 94 -7.17 17.37 1.11
CA ARG A 94 -7.19 18.81 0.94
C ARG A 94 -6.99 19.29 -0.48
N HIS A 95 -6.30 18.53 -1.31
CA HIS A 95 -5.90 18.99 -2.62
C HIS A 95 -5.73 17.86 -3.61
N ILE A 96 -6.10 18.08 -4.86
CA ILE A 96 -5.87 17.15 -5.96
C ILE A 96 -5.01 17.82 -7.03
N GLY A 97 -3.99 17.12 -7.49
CA GLY A 97 -3.08 17.68 -8.49
C GLY A 97 -2.05 16.67 -8.97
N TYR A 98 -1.08 17.19 -9.69
CA TYR A 98 0.01 16.40 -10.26
C TYR A 98 1.25 16.45 -9.38
N GLY A 99 1.83 15.28 -9.08
CA GLY A 99 3.00 15.17 -8.20
C GLY A 99 3.96 14.03 -8.55
N PRO A 100 5.03 13.88 -7.76
CA PRO A 100 5.47 14.71 -6.63
C PRO A 100 6.04 16.07 -7.04
N GLU A 101 6.57 16.19 -8.25
CA GLU A 101 7.15 17.40 -8.79
C GLU A 101 6.29 17.96 -9.93
N PRO A 102 5.77 19.21 -9.82
CA PRO A 102 4.91 19.78 -10.85
C PRO A 102 5.57 19.87 -12.24
N ARG A 103 6.91 20.00 -12.30
CA ARG A 103 7.65 20.04 -13.57
C ARG A 103 7.84 18.68 -14.23
N HIS A 104 7.85 17.59 -13.43
CA HIS A 104 8.03 16.21 -13.85
C HIS A 104 7.05 15.28 -13.09
N PRO A 105 5.76 15.50 -13.23
CA PRO A 105 4.79 14.73 -12.48
C PRO A 105 4.77 13.26 -12.93
N ARG A 106 4.69 12.37 -11.95
CA ARG A 106 4.62 10.93 -12.14
C ARG A 106 3.27 10.35 -11.77
N PHE A 107 2.47 11.14 -11.05
CA PHE A 107 1.17 10.75 -10.54
C PHE A 107 0.16 11.88 -10.69
N LEU A 108 -1.10 11.52 -10.88
CA LEU A 108 -2.23 12.27 -10.37
C LEU A 108 -2.54 11.71 -8.98
N TRP A 109 -2.62 12.58 -7.99
CA TRP A 109 -2.84 12.18 -6.60
C TRP A 109 -3.79 13.11 -5.86
N ALA A 110 -4.36 12.64 -4.75
CA ALA A 110 -5.01 13.50 -3.78
C ALA A 110 -4.12 13.60 -2.53
N GLU A 111 -3.71 14.81 -2.19
CA GLU A 111 -2.92 15.10 -1.00
C GLU A 111 -3.81 15.15 0.23
N CYS A 112 -3.28 14.62 1.34
CA CYS A 112 -3.94 14.67 2.64
C CYS A 112 -3.20 15.62 3.58
N VAL A 113 -3.91 16.09 4.60
CA VAL A 113 -3.29 16.87 5.69
C VAL A 113 -2.35 15.96 6.46
N GLY A 114 -1.11 16.40 6.64
CA GLY A 114 -0.12 15.72 7.48
C GLY A 114 -0.36 16.02 8.96
N SER A 115 -1.33 15.36 9.58
CA SER A 115 -1.58 15.50 11.01
C SER A 115 -0.46 14.87 11.84
N LYS A 116 -0.37 15.27 13.11
CA LYS A 116 0.63 14.70 14.04
C LYS A 116 0.38 13.21 14.25
N GLU A 117 -0.87 12.81 14.40
CA GLU A 117 -1.28 11.40 14.60
C GLU A 117 -0.83 10.53 13.43
N LEU A 118 -1.03 11.00 12.20
CA LEU A 118 -0.62 10.29 10.99
C LEU A 118 0.91 10.18 10.88
N ALA A 119 1.64 11.22 11.25
CA ALA A 119 3.10 11.26 11.21
C ALA A 119 3.71 10.34 12.28
N ASP A 120 3.16 10.35 13.50
CA ASP A 120 3.59 9.50 14.60
C ASP A 120 3.30 8.02 14.32
N LEU A 121 2.12 7.70 13.79
CA LEU A 121 1.75 6.35 13.36
C LEU A 121 2.74 5.83 12.31
N ARG A 122 3.01 6.61 11.26
CA ARG A 122 3.98 6.24 10.24
C ARG A 122 5.37 5.99 10.83
N THR A 123 5.84 6.87 11.70
CA THR A 123 7.16 6.75 12.32
C THR A 123 7.26 5.45 13.14
N SER A 124 6.25 5.16 13.95
CA SER A 124 6.19 3.92 14.74
C SER A 124 6.15 2.67 13.88
N LEU A 125 5.42 2.70 12.74
CA LEU A 125 5.38 1.60 11.79
C LEU A 125 6.74 1.39 11.11
N LEU A 126 7.39 2.46 10.62
CA LEU A 126 8.73 2.35 10.02
C LEU A 126 9.72 1.71 10.99
N GLN A 127 9.72 2.12 12.26
CA GLN A 127 10.57 1.55 13.31
C GLN A 127 10.25 0.07 13.56
N ALA A 128 8.96 -0.28 13.71
CA ALA A 128 8.53 -1.65 13.99
C ALA A 128 8.90 -2.64 12.88
N PHE A 129 8.87 -2.18 11.63
CA PHE A 129 9.21 -3.00 10.46
C PHE A 129 10.68 -2.87 10.02
N GLY A 130 11.51 -2.09 10.74
CA GLY A 130 12.91 -1.87 10.38
C GLY A 130 13.08 -1.23 9.00
N GLN A 131 12.10 -0.44 8.57
CA GLN A 131 12.12 0.25 7.28
C GLN A 131 12.55 1.70 7.46
N ALA A 132 13.28 2.23 6.49
CA ALA A 132 13.65 3.64 6.43
C ALA A 132 13.06 4.29 5.17
N ASP A 133 12.61 5.51 5.31
CA ASP A 133 12.22 6.35 4.17
C ASP A 133 12.70 7.79 4.45
N GLU A 134 13.83 8.14 3.85
CA GLU A 134 14.48 9.45 4.02
C GLU A 134 13.73 10.58 3.28
N ARG A 135 12.76 10.23 2.43
CA ARG A 135 11.98 11.23 1.70
C ARG A 135 11.02 11.96 2.65
N PRO A 136 10.84 13.27 2.48
CA PRO A 136 9.81 14.00 3.24
C PRO A 136 8.45 13.32 3.08
N PHE A 137 7.79 13.05 4.20
CA PHE A 137 6.48 12.43 4.17
C PHE A 137 5.43 13.41 3.63
N ARG A 138 4.89 13.10 2.48
CA ARG A 138 3.77 13.80 1.85
C ARG A 138 2.59 12.83 1.75
N PRO A 139 1.68 12.84 2.74
CA PRO A 139 0.55 11.91 2.75
C PRO A 139 -0.34 12.14 1.53
N HIS A 140 -0.56 11.09 0.76
CA HIS A 140 -1.33 11.15 -0.48
C HIS A 140 -1.89 9.79 -0.87
N VAL A 141 -2.93 9.80 -1.67
CA VAL A 141 -3.42 8.63 -2.40
C VAL A 141 -3.18 8.83 -3.90
N THR A 142 -2.71 7.78 -4.57
CA THR A 142 -2.48 7.82 -6.02
C THR A 142 -3.75 7.46 -6.77
N LEU A 143 -4.15 8.29 -7.73
CA LEU A 143 -5.34 8.09 -8.57
C LEU A 143 -4.99 7.60 -9.97
N ALA A 144 -3.86 8.06 -10.52
CA ALA A 144 -3.33 7.56 -11.78
C ALA A 144 -1.79 7.66 -11.80
N ARG A 145 -1.15 6.71 -12.50
CA ARG A 145 0.29 6.72 -12.77
C ARG A 145 0.52 7.27 -14.17
N LEU A 146 1.25 8.36 -14.25
CA LEU A 146 1.66 8.99 -15.49
C LEU A 146 2.97 8.33 -15.93
N ARG A 147 3.01 7.85 -17.17
CA ARG A 147 4.25 7.34 -17.77
C ARG A 147 5.10 8.54 -18.23
N ASP A 148 5.95 8.35 -19.20
CA ASP A 148 6.98 9.30 -19.62
C ASP A 148 6.51 10.70 -20.08
N LYS A 149 5.18 10.91 -20.20
CA LYS A 149 4.56 12.14 -20.70
C LYS A 149 3.87 13.01 -19.65
N GLY A 150 4.17 12.80 -18.36
CA GLY A 150 3.44 13.46 -17.26
C GLY A 150 3.36 14.99 -17.41
N ARG A 151 4.45 15.68 -17.77
CA ARG A 151 4.45 17.12 -18.00
C ARG A 151 3.53 17.56 -19.14
N ALA A 152 3.50 16.80 -20.23
CA ALA A 152 2.64 17.10 -21.38
C ALA A 152 1.16 16.87 -21.02
N ILE A 153 0.86 15.84 -20.23
CA ILE A 153 -0.47 15.52 -19.73
C ILE A 153 -0.95 16.65 -18.80
N ALA A 154 -0.17 17.02 -17.78
CA ALA A 154 -0.50 18.08 -16.84
C ALA A 154 -0.77 19.43 -17.52
N ARG A 155 -0.04 19.72 -18.61
CA ARG A 155 -0.27 20.94 -19.39
C ARG A 155 -1.55 20.87 -20.25
N LYS A 156 -1.86 19.71 -20.82
CA LYS A 156 -3.06 19.52 -21.66
C LYS A 156 -4.34 19.34 -20.87
N HIS A 157 -4.21 18.80 -19.67
CA HIS A 157 -5.31 18.55 -18.75
C HIS A 157 -4.91 19.09 -17.36
N PRO A 158 -4.91 20.43 -17.18
CA PRO A 158 -4.56 21.04 -15.92
C PRO A 158 -5.55 20.62 -14.84
N LEU A 159 -5.04 20.16 -13.72
CA LEU A 159 -5.83 19.80 -12.55
C LEU A 159 -5.10 20.27 -11.30
N ASP A 160 -5.72 21.21 -10.61
CA ASP A 160 -5.24 21.88 -9.41
C ASP A 160 -6.49 22.32 -8.63
N GLN A 161 -6.96 21.48 -7.72
CA GLN A 161 -8.26 21.67 -7.09
C GLN A 161 -8.22 21.35 -5.60
N ASP A 162 -8.77 22.24 -4.79
CA ASP A 162 -8.99 21.98 -3.38
C ASP A 162 -10.08 20.94 -3.15
N LEU A 163 -9.90 20.14 -2.11
CA LEU A 163 -10.83 19.11 -1.66
C LEU A 163 -11.27 19.40 -0.21
N THR A 164 -12.48 18.98 0.11
CA THR A 164 -13.05 19.06 1.47
C THR A 164 -13.59 17.69 1.91
N LEU A 165 -12.92 16.61 1.51
CA LEU A 165 -13.31 15.24 1.87
C LEU A 165 -12.60 14.81 3.16
N THR A 166 -13.32 14.10 4.00
CA THR A 166 -12.79 13.53 5.24
C THR A 166 -13.18 12.08 5.38
N GLN A 167 -12.35 11.31 6.08
CA GLN A 167 -12.59 9.91 6.35
C GLN A 167 -12.12 9.54 7.76
N PRO A 168 -12.93 8.83 8.58
CA PRO A 168 -12.43 8.20 9.79
C PRO A 168 -11.44 7.10 9.43
N ILE A 169 -10.33 7.04 10.14
CA ILE A 169 -9.37 5.94 10.08
C ILE A 169 -9.52 5.11 11.34
N GLU A 170 -10.01 3.90 11.17
CA GLU A 170 -10.33 2.96 12.23
C GLU A 170 -9.44 1.73 12.22
N SER A 171 -8.71 1.51 11.12
CA SER A 171 -7.79 0.37 10.95
C SER A 171 -6.56 0.73 10.13
N ILE A 172 -5.54 -0.10 10.26
CA ILE A 172 -4.37 -0.13 9.40
C ILE A 172 -4.25 -1.50 8.74
N GLU A 173 -3.80 -1.54 7.48
CA GLU A 173 -3.75 -2.76 6.69
C GLU A 173 -2.33 -3.17 6.34
N LEU A 174 -2.04 -4.47 6.51
CA LEU A 174 -0.94 -5.13 5.84
C LEU A 174 -1.42 -5.60 4.46
N MET A 175 -0.80 -5.09 3.42
CA MET A 175 -1.20 -5.35 2.04
C MET A 175 -0.08 -6.00 1.25
N GLN A 176 -0.44 -6.88 0.32
CA GLN A 176 0.49 -7.52 -0.61
C GLN A 176 0.35 -6.90 -2.00
N SER A 177 1.51 -6.52 -2.56
CA SER A 177 1.58 -6.07 -3.96
C SER A 177 1.32 -7.24 -4.91
N PRO A 178 0.61 -7.02 -6.03
CA PRO A 178 0.45 -8.04 -7.05
C PRO A 178 1.80 -8.37 -7.70
N PRO A 179 1.96 -9.56 -8.28
CA PRO A 179 3.11 -9.89 -9.11
C PRO A 179 3.31 -8.89 -10.26
N PRO A 180 4.52 -8.77 -10.81
CA PRO A 180 4.77 -7.92 -11.96
C PRO A 180 3.80 -8.22 -13.11
N GLY A 181 3.14 -7.18 -13.64
CA GLY A 181 2.15 -7.29 -14.72
C GLY A 181 0.72 -7.56 -14.27
N ALA A 182 0.49 -7.97 -13.03
CA ALA A 182 -0.84 -8.12 -12.47
C ALA A 182 -1.36 -6.81 -11.84
N SER A 183 -2.64 -6.78 -11.48
CA SER A 183 -3.32 -5.67 -10.79
C SER A 183 -4.09 -6.22 -9.57
N GLY A 184 -4.48 -5.31 -8.70
CA GLY A 184 -5.18 -5.62 -7.45
C GLY A 184 -4.22 -5.91 -6.31
N TYR A 185 -4.40 -5.21 -5.18
CA TYR A 185 -3.69 -5.49 -3.95
C TYR A 185 -4.49 -6.48 -3.11
N LYS A 186 -3.79 -7.38 -2.43
CA LYS A 186 -4.42 -8.30 -1.47
C LYS A 186 -4.24 -7.76 -0.06
N VAL A 187 -5.32 -7.62 0.70
CA VAL A 187 -5.25 -7.37 2.14
C VAL A 187 -4.91 -8.67 2.84
N LEU A 188 -3.79 -8.69 3.56
CA LEU A 188 -3.33 -9.83 4.35
C LEU A 188 -3.90 -9.77 5.77
N ALA A 189 -3.93 -8.57 6.34
CA ALA A 189 -4.54 -8.30 7.63
C ALA A 189 -5.09 -6.88 7.68
N SER A 190 -6.18 -6.69 8.42
CA SER A 190 -6.74 -5.40 8.81
C SER A 190 -6.78 -5.36 10.33
N VAL A 191 -6.08 -4.41 10.93
CA VAL A 191 -5.91 -4.33 12.38
C VAL A 191 -6.56 -3.04 12.87
N PRO A 192 -7.56 -3.13 13.77
CA PRO A 192 -8.25 -1.96 14.29
C PRO A 192 -7.31 -1.12 15.15
N LEU A 193 -7.50 0.21 15.10
CA LEU A 193 -6.91 1.15 16.03
C LEU A 193 -7.73 1.21 17.32
N ALA A 194 -7.12 1.65 18.41
CA ALA A 194 -7.82 1.82 19.68
C ALA A 194 -8.90 2.92 19.58
N VAL A 195 -10.03 2.72 20.26
CA VAL A 195 -11.03 3.77 20.45
C VAL A 195 -10.68 4.51 21.75
N CYS A 196 -10.18 5.74 21.63
CA CYS A 196 -9.90 6.57 22.79
C CYS A 196 -11.09 7.51 23.06
N LEU A 197 -11.46 7.61 24.32
CA LEU A 197 -12.50 8.51 24.83
C LEU A 197 -11.92 9.89 25.16
#